data_7358d1c85566d6cf6bb508417aae66f9
#
_entry.id   7358d1c85566d6cf6bb508417aae66f9
#
_cell.length_a   1.000
_cell.length_b   1.000
_cell.length_c   1.000
_cell.angle_alpha   90.00
_cell.angle_beta   90.00
_cell.angle_gamma   90.00
#
_symmetry.space_group_name_H-M   'P 1'
#
loop_
_entity.id
_entity.type
_entity.pdbx_description
1 polymer ?
#
loop_
_entity_poly.entity_id
_entity_poly.type
_entity_poly.pdbx_seq_one_letter_code
_entity_poly.pdbx_strand_id
1 'polypeptide(L)'
;MRAVVQRVDRASVTVEGSITGQIDKGLLVLLGVAEGDTEKDLAYIVDKVCGLRIFEDEAGKMNLSVQDVGGSILAVSQFTLCGDCRKGKRPSFDKAAKPDIANAYYEQFVAACRAKGLPVETGVFRAHMLVELVNNGPVTILLDSSRIL
;
A
#
# COMPACT_ATOMS: atom_id res chain seq x y z
N MET A 1 -2.70 -4.44 -10.81
CA MET A 1 -2.07 -4.11 -9.50
C MET A 1 -3.12 -3.47 -8.61
N ARG A 2 -3.15 -3.88 -7.37
CA ARG A 2 -4.12 -3.37 -6.39
C ARG A 2 -3.40 -2.77 -5.19
N ALA A 3 -4.01 -1.78 -4.59
CA ALA A 3 -3.54 -1.22 -3.33
C ALA A 3 -4.73 -0.95 -2.42
N VAL A 4 -4.51 -1.19 -1.13
CA VAL A 4 -5.39 -0.72 -0.07
C VAL A 4 -4.62 0.33 0.70
N VAL A 5 -5.16 1.54 0.74
CA VAL A 5 -4.51 2.71 1.33
C VAL A 5 -5.31 3.14 2.54
N GLN A 6 -4.66 3.18 3.69
CA GLN A 6 -5.31 3.59 4.94
C GLN A 6 -4.57 4.78 5.54
N ARG A 7 -5.31 5.82 5.85
CA ARG A 7 -4.77 6.98 6.56
C ARG A 7 -4.54 6.61 8.02
N VAL A 8 -3.34 6.83 8.51
CA VAL A 8 -2.95 6.40 9.86
C VAL A 8 -2.34 7.51 10.69
N ASP A 9 -2.53 7.43 12.02
CA ASP A 9 -1.75 8.21 12.99
C ASP A 9 -0.40 7.55 13.25
N ARG A 10 -0.37 6.23 13.18
CA ARG A 10 0.83 5.40 13.28
C ARG A 10 0.56 4.01 12.72
N ALA A 11 1.61 3.36 12.24
CA ALA A 11 1.55 1.96 11.81
C ALA A 11 2.92 1.32 11.94
N SER A 12 2.95 0.02 12.15
CA SER A 12 4.19 -0.74 12.27
C SER A 12 4.06 -2.16 11.73
N VAL A 13 5.19 -2.74 11.36
CA VAL A 13 5.31 -4.15 11.00
C VAL A 13 6.25 -4.82 11.98
N THR A 14 5.82 -5.94 12.55
CA THR A 14 6.64 -6.78 13.43
C THR A 14 6.83 -8.14 12.76
N VAL A 15 8.08 -8.61 12.73
CA VAL A 15 8.46 -9.93 12.25
C VAL A 15 9.30 -10.59 13.34
N GLU A 16 8.86 -11.77 13.79
CA GLU A 16 9.55 -12.53 14.84
C GLU A 16 9.89 -11.69 16.08
N GLY A 17 8.93 -10.88 16.52
CA GLY A 17 9.05 -10.05 17.72
C GLY A 17 9.83 -8.76 17.54
N SER A 18 10.35 -8.47 16.34
CA SER A 18 11.12 -7.25 16.05
C SER A 18 10.38 -6.35 15.07
N ILE A 19 10.36 -5.05 15.35
CA ILE A 19 9.81 -4.05 14.44
C ILE A 19 10.76 -3.88 13.25
N THR A 20 10.24 -4.11 12.03
CA THR A 20 11.00 -3.98 10.79
C THR A 20 10.72 -2.67 10.06
N GLY A 21 9.58 -2.06 10.32
CA GLY A 21 9.20 -0.76 9.76
C GLY A 21 8.17 -0.10 10.65
N GLN A 22 8.24 1.21 10.76
CA GLN A 22 7.32 1.98 11.61
C GLN A 22 7.21 3.41 11.09
N ILE A 23 6.00 3.93 11.08
CA ILE A 23 5.72 5.32 10.73
C ILE A 23 4.79 5.95 11.77
N ASP A 24 4.84 7.28 11.85
CA ASP A 24 3.82 8.07 12.51
C ASP A 24 2.74 8.46 11.48
N LYS A 25 2.30 9.69 11.43
CA LYS A 25 1.27 10.18 10.51
C LYS A 25 1.62 9.85 9.05
N GLY A 26 0.68 9.27 8.35
CA GLY A 26 0.86 8.96 6.94
C GLY A 26 -0.12 7.93 6.41
N LEU A 27 0.37 7.06 5.54
CA LEU A 27 -0.40 6.02 4.89
C LEU A 27 0.21 4.64 5.11
N LEU A 28 -0.62 3.69 5.52
CA LEU A 28 -0.32 2.28 5.37
C LEU A 28 -0.81 1.87 3.98
N VAL A 29 0.08 1.29 3.18
CA VAL A 29 -0.23 0.83 1.83
C VAL A 29 0.01 -0.67 1.73
N LEU A 30 -1.05 -1.43 1.51
CA LEU A 30 -0.98 -2.85 1.18
C LEU A 30 -0.96 -2.95 -0.34
N LEU A 31 0.09 -3.55 -0.91
CA LEU A 31 0.29 -3.63 -2.36
C LEU A 31 0.23 -5.07 -2.85
N GLY A 32 -0.71 -5.35 -3.76
CA GLY A 32 -0.85 -6.63 -4.44
C GLY A 32 -0.50 -6.53 -5.91
N VAL A 33 0.46 -7.34 -6.36
CA VAL A 33 0.85 -7.41 -7.77
C VAL A 33 0.14 -8.59 -8.42
N ALA A 34 -0.56 -8.32 -9.51
CA ALA A 34 -1.31 -9.33 -10.25
C ALA A 34 -0.48 -9.87 -11.42
N GLU A 35 -0.79 -11.10 -11.82
CA GLU A 35 -0.22 -11.68 -13.03
C GLU A 35 -0.54 -10.79 -14.23
N GLY A 36 0.47 -10.51 -15.06
CA GLY A 36 0.31 -9.65 -16.24
C GLY A 36 0.47 -8.16 -15.96
N ASP A 37 0.66 -7.73 -14.72
CA ASP A 37 0.96 -6.33 -14.41
C ASP A 37 2.25 -5.87 -15.10
N THR A 38 2.24 -4.61 -15.53
CA THR A 38 3.35 -3.96 -16.22
C THR A 38 3.77 -2.68 -15.51
N GLU A 39 4.78 -2.02 -16.06
CA GLU A 39 5.25 -0.71 -15.57
C GLU A 39 4.14 0.34 -15.57
N LYS A 40 3.15 0.23 -16.46
CA LYS A 40 1.99 1.14 -16.49
C LYS A 40 1.12 0.98 -15.27
N ASP A 41 0.93 -0.26 -14.82
CA ASP A 41 0.17 -0.55 -13.60
C ASP A 41 0.88 0.03 -12.38
N LEU A 42 2.19 -0.16 -12.30
CA LEU A 42 3.01 0.40 -11.24
C LEU A 42 2.94 1.93 -11.21
N ALA A 43 3.12 2.58 -12.36
CA ALA A 43 3.07 4.03 -12.48
C ALA A 43 1.73 4.60 -12.03
N TYR A 44 0.63 3.93 -12.41
CA TYR A 44 -0.72 4.32 -11.99
C TYR A 44 -0.87 4.26 -10.46
N ILE A 45 -0.46 3.17 -9.83
CA ILE A 45 -0.57 2.99 -8.37
C ILE A 45 0.32 4.00 -7.63
N VAL A 46 1.55 4.20 -8.07
CA VAL A 46 2.47 5.19 -7.46
C VAL A 46 1.85 6.59 -7.51
N ASP A 47 1.38 7.00 -8.68
CA ASP A 47 0.78 8.32 -8.88
C ASP A 47 -0.44 8.51 -7.97
N LYS A 48 -1.33 7.52 -7.92
CA LYS A 48 -2.52 7.58 -7.08
C LYS A 48 -2.18 7.61 -5.60
N VAL A 49 -1.35 6.71 -5.10
CA VAL A 49 -0.99 6.65 -3.68
C VAL A 49 -0.35 7.95 -3.22
N CYS A 50 0.62 8.45 -3.97
CA CYS A 50 1.34 9.69 -3.60
C CYS A 50 0.49 10.94 -3.75
N GLY A 51 -0.51 10.92 -4.64
CA GLY A 51 -1.33 12.08 -4.95
C GLY A 51 -2.72 12.11 -4.33
N LEU A 52 -3.18 11.03 -3.70
CA LEU A 52 -4.50 11.00 -3.07
C LEU A 52 -4.67 12.13 -2.06
N ARG A 53 -5.70 12.94 -2.26
CA ARG A 53 -5.97 14.11 -1.43
C ARG A 53 -6.95 13.73 -0.31
N ILE A 54 -6.47 12.92 0.62
CA ILE A 54 -7.27 12.34 1.71
C ILE A 54 -6.88 12.83 3.11
N PHE A 55 -6.02 13.83 3.18
CA PHE A 55 -5.73 14.53 4.44
C PHE A 55 -6.49 15.85 4.46
N GLU A 56 -6.99 16.21 5.64
CA GLU A 56 -7.81 17.40 5.81
C GLU A 56 -6.96 18.67 5.74
N ASP A 57 -7.49 19.68 5.05
CA ASP A 57 -6.97 21.04 5.03
C ASP A 57 -7.48 21.84 6.25
N GLU A 58 -7.15 23.13 6.31
CA GLU A 58 -7.58 24.01 7.41
C GLU A 58 -9.10 24.17 7.49
N ALA A 59 -9.81 23.96 6.37
CA ALA A 59 -11.26 23.99 6.33
C ALA A 59 -11.93 22.66 6.70
N GLY A 60 -11.12 21.63 7.07
CA GLY A 60 -11.61 20.30 7.40
C GLY A 60 -12.02 19.46 6.20
N LYS A 61 -11.60 19.82 4.99
CA LYS A 61 -11.90 19.09 3.77
C LYS A 61 -10.73 18.22 3.34
N MET A 62 -11.01 17.01 2.85
CA MET A 62 -10.00 16.13 2.26
C MET A 62 -9.44 16.74 0.99
N ASN A 63 -8.30 17.39 1.10
CA ASN A 63 -7.71 18.21 0.03
C ASN A 63 -6.19 18.10 -0.07
N LEU A 64 -5.54 17.53 0.93
CA LEU A 64 -4.08 17.46 0.99
C LEU A 64 -3.60 16.04 0.79
N SER A 65 -2.45 15.90 0.12
CA SER A 65 -1.77 14.62 -0.07
C SER A 65 -0.89 14.27 1.13
N VAL A 66 -0.38 13.04 1.17
CA VAL A 66 0.58 12.61 2.20
C VAL A 66 1.83 13.49 2.18
N GLN A 67 2.28 13.93 1.03
CA GLN A 67 3.45 14.82 0.90
C GLN A 67 3.14 16.21 1.45
N ASP A 68 1.96 16.76 1.15
CA ASP A 68 1.55 18.07 1.64
C ASP A 68 1.56 18.17 3.16
N VAL A 69 1.21 17.09 3.85
CA VAL A 69 1.16 17.06 5.32
C VAL A 69 2.45 16.57 5.97
N GLY A 70 3.50 16.33 5.18
CA GLY A 70 4.77 15.83 5.71
C GLY A 70 4.69 14.41 6.28
N GLY A 71 3.77 13.60 5.75
CA GLY A 71 3.59 12.22 6.21
C GLY A 71 4.56 11.24 5.59
N SER A 72 4.48 10.00 6.06
CA SER A 72 5.30 8.88 5.60
C SER A 72 4.42 7.76 5.04
N ILE A 73 5.04 6.82 4.33
CA ILE A 73 4.37 5.62 3.82
C ILE A 73 4.98 4.39 4.50
N LEU A 74 4.13 3.49 4.97
CA LEU A 74 4.52 2.12 5.32
C LEU A 74 3.98 1.20 4.24
N ALA A 75 4.87 0.65 3.42
CA ALA A 75 4.51 -0.21 2.30
C ALA A 75 4.67 -1.68 2.67
N VAL A 76 3.60 -2.44 2.52
CA VAL A 76 3.56 -3.87 2.83
C VAL A 76 3.09 -4.64 1.60
N SER A 77 3.86 -5.61 1.16
CA SER A 77 3.45 -6.50 0.07
C SER A 77 2.35 -7.45 0.55
N GLN A 78 1.26 -7.56 -0.21
CA GLN A 78 0.05 -8.28 0.17
C GLN A 78 -0.54 -9.00 -1.04
N PHE A 79 -0.04 -10.20 -1.38
CA PHE A 79 -0.55 -10.94 -2.54
C PHE A 79 -2.01 -11.35 -2.39
N THR A 80 -2.51 -11.48 -1.16
CA THR A 80 -3.90 -11.89 -0.89
C THR A 80 -4.93 -10.87 -1.39
N LEU A 81 -4.51 -9.65 -1.75
CA LEU A 81 -5.38 -8.69 -2.44
C LEU A 81 -5.83 -9.20 -3.81
N CYS A 82 -5.10 -10.14 -4.41
CA CYS A 82 -5.44 -10.81 -5.66
C CYS A 82 -6.32 -12.05 -5.46
N GLY A 83 -6.77 -12.29 -4.22
CA GLY A 83 -7.63 -13.42 -3.90
C GLY A 83 -8.97 -13.34 -4.61
N ASP A 84 -9.38 -14.46 -5.20
CA ASP A 84 -10.68 -14.62 -5.88
C ASP A 84 -11.59 -15.47 -5.00
N CYS A 85 -12.63 -14.86 -4.48
CA CYS A 85 -13.60 -15.49 -3.60
C CYS A 85 -14.99 -15.67 -4.27
N ARG A 86 -15.07 -15.53 -5.59
CA ARG A 86 -16.35 -15.59 -6.31
C ARG A 86 -16.99 -16.97 -6.24
N LYS A 87 -16.19 -18.01 -6.08
CA LYS A 87 -16.67 -19.40 -5.99
C LYS A 87 -16.30 -20.00 -4.64
N GLY A 88 -17.29 -20.16 -3.78
CA GLY A 88 -17.08 -20.75 -2.46
C GLY A 88 -16.34 -19.82 -1.48
N LYS A 89 -15.81 -20.42 -0.42
CA LYS A 89 -15.22 -19.67 0.70
C LYS A 89 -13.71 -19.83 0.82
N ARG A 90 -13.10 -20.63 -0.04
CA ARG A 90 -11.66 -20.79 -0.09
C ARG A 90 -11.12 -19.88 -1.21
N PRO A 91 -10.36 -18.82 -0.89
CA PRO A 91 -9.83 -17.93 -1.91
C PRO A 91 -8.89 -18.65 -2.86
N SER A 92 -8.97 -18.31 -4.15
CA SER A 92 -7.96 -18.68 -5.14
C SER A 92 -7.00 -17.53 -5.32
N PHE A 93 -5.70 -17.83 -5.41
CA PHE A 93 -4.65 -16.83 -5.65
C PHE A 93 -3.98 -17.00 -7.00
N ASP A 94 -4.65 -17.65 -7.95
CA ASP A 94 -4.11 -17.92 -9.28
C ASP A 94 -3.79 -16.64 -10.06
N LYS A 95 -4.44 -15.54 -9.72
CA LYS A 95 -4.23 -14.23 -10.36
C LYS A 95 -3.09 -13.41 -9.75
N ALA A 96 -2.50 -13.87 -8.66
CA ALA A 96 -1.36 -13.19 -8.05
C ALA A 96 -0.10 -13.43 -8.90
N ALA A 97 0.73 -12.40 -9.03
CA ALA A 97 2.03 -12.55 -9.69
C ALA A 97 2.93 -13.51 -8.91
N LYS A 98 3.87 -14.14 -9.63
CA LYS A 98 4.88 -14.98 -9.00
C LYS A 98 5.73 -14.16 -8.03
N PRO A 99 6.26 -14.77 -6.95
CA PRO A 99 6.97 -14.03 -5.89
C PRO A 99 8.13 -13.15 -6.38
N ASP A 100 8.94 -13.62 -7.32
CA ASP A 100 10.07 -12.85 -7.85
C ASP A 100 9.60 -11.59 -8.60
N ILE A 101 8.56 -11.70 -9.40
CA ILE A 101 7.96 -10.57 -10.12
C ILE A 101 7.28 -9.61 -9.15
N ALA A 102 6.51 -10.16 -8.21
CA ALA A 102 5.82 -9.35 -7.21
C ALA A 102 6.81 -8.56 -6.35
N ASN A 103 7.92 -9.19 -5.92
CA ASN A 103 8.94 -8.50 -5.14
C ASN A 103 9.63 -7.39 -5.96
N ALA A 104 9.93 -7.64 -7.23
CA ALA A 104 10.55 -6.63 -8.09
C ALA A 104 9.66 -5.37 -8.20
N TYR A 105 8.35 -5.53 -8.45
CA TYR A 105 7.43 -4.40 -8.50
C TYR A 105 7.22 -3.74 -7.14
N TYR A 106 7.20 -4.51 -6.07
CA TYR A 106 7.12 -3.97 -4.72
C TYR A 106 8.32 -3.07 -4.41
N GLU A 107 9.54 -3.52 -4.72
CA GLU A 107 10.75 -2.72 -4.54
C GLU A 107 10.74 -1.46 -5.41
N GLN A 108 10.26 -1.57 -6.65
CA GLN A 108 10.12 -0.42 -7.55
C GLN A 108 9.08 0.58 -7.03
N PHE A 109 7.98 0.10 -6.44
CA PHE A 109 7.00 0.97 -5.78
C PHE A 109 7.64 1.78 -4.66
N VAL A 110 8.38 1.13 -3.79
CA VAL A 110 9.09 1.78 -2.68
C VAL A 110 10.07 2.83 -3.22
N ALA A 111 10.89 2.46 -4.20
CA ALA A 111 11.86 3.36 -4.81
C ALA A 111 11.20 4.57 -5.48
N ALA A 112 10.09 4.36 -6.18
CA ALA A 112 9.37 5.44 -6.86
C ALA A 112 8.75 6.44 -5.86
N CYS A 113 8.21 5.95 -4.76
CA CYS A 113 7.67 6.82 -3.70
C CYS A 113 8.79 7.62 -3.03
N ARG A 114 9.93 7.00 -2.76
CA ARG A 114 11.11 7.69 -2.22
C ARG A 114 11.66 8.74 -3.18
N ALA A 115 11.63 8.47 -4.49
CA ALA A 115 12.07 9.41 -5.51
C ALA A 115 11.21 10.69 -5.54
N LYS A 116 9.97 10.62 -5.06
CA LYS A 116 9.10 11.78 -4.89
C LYS A 116 9.36 12.57 -3.60
N GLY A 117 10.34 12.15 -2.81
CA GLY A 117 10.71 12.81 -1.56
C GLY A 117 9.95 12.30 -0.33
N LEU A 118 9.19 11.22 -0.45
CA LEU A 118 8.45 10.64 0.67
C LEU A 118 9.32 9.67 1.47
N PRO A 119 9.31 9.76 2.82
CA PRO A 119 9.87 8.70 3.64
C PRO A 119 9.02 7.44 3.48
N VAL A 120 9.65 6.31 3.20
CA VAL A 120 8.98 5.02 3.06
C VAL A 120 9.66 3.99 3.94
N GLU A 121 8.88 3.41 4.84
CA GLU A 121 9.26 2.24 5.62
C GLU A 121 8.61 1.01 5.02
N THR A 122 9.17 -0.17 5.29
CA THR A 122 8.74 -1.41 4.66
C THR A 122 8.55 -2.52 5.68
N GLY A 123 7.75 -3.54 5.30
CA GLY A 123 7.79 -4.84 5.92
C GLY A 123 8.90 -5.71 5.33
N VAL A 124 8.76 -7.01 5.50
CA VAL A 124 9.69 -8.00 4.93
C VAL A 124 8.90 -8.88 3.95
N PHE A 125 9.32 -8.89 2.69
CA PHE A 125 8.63 -9.62 1.64
C PHE A 125 8.54 -11.11 1.98
N ARG A 126 7.34 -11.70 1.88
CA ARG A 126 7.01 -13.09 2.16
C ARG A 126 7.14 -13.53 3.63
N ALA A 127 7.55 -12.68 4.53
CA ALA A 127 7.57 -13.02 5.94
C ALA A 127 6.16 -13.06 6.53
N HIS A 128 5.99 -13.77 7.63
CA HIS A 128 4.80 -13.62 8.46
C HIS A 128 4.93 -12.31 9.24
N MET A 129 4.03 -11.39 8.97
CA MET A 129 4.07 -10.03 9.53
C MET A 129 2.85 -9.79 10.40
N LEU A 130 3.07 -9.11 11.54
CA LEU A 130 2.00 -8.52 12.32
C LEU A 130 1.97 -7.04 11.97
N VAL A 131 0.92 -6.60 11.32
CA VAL A 131 0.75 -5.22 10.88
C VAL A 131 -0.20 -4.53 11.82
N GLU A 132 0.31 -3.56 12.57
CA GLU A 132 -0.47 -2.77 13.52
C GLU A 132 -0.66 -1.36 12.99
N LEU A 133 -1.86 -0.81 13.13
CA LEU A 133 -2.16 0.54 12.66
C LEU A 133 -3.25 1.19 13.49
N VAL A 134 -3.26 2.50 13.48
CA VAL A 134 -4.37 3.32 13.97
C VAL A 134 -4.93 4.06 12.75
N ASN A 135 -6.06 3.57 12.25
CA ASN A 135 -6.72 4.17 11.10
C ASN A 135 -7.48 5.42 11.54
N ASN A 136 -7.02 6.57 11.06
CA ASN A 136 -7.57 7.86 11.40
C ASN A 136 -8.73 8.20 10.46
N GLY A 137 -9.92 8.31 11.06
CA GLY A 137 -11.12 8.72 10.33
C GLY A 137 -12.35 7.85 10.59
N PRO A 138 -12.41 6.54 10.28
CA PRO A 138 -11.48 5.77 9.47
C PRO A 138 -11.48 6.21 7.99
N VAL A 139 -10.36 6.06 7.33
CA VAL A 139 -10.23 6.32 5.88
C VAL A 139 -9.48 5.17 5.25
N THR A 140 -10.14 4.47 4.34
CA THR A 140 -9.60 3.34 3.60
C THR A 140 -10.01 3.46 2.14
N ILE A 141 -9.05 3.49 1.25
CA ILE A 141 -9.26 3.65 -0.19
C ILE A 141 -8.75 2.41 -0.92
N LEU A 142 -9.55 1.90 -1.83
CA LEU A 142 -9.19 0.78 -2.69
C LEU A 142 -8.77 1.30 -4.06
N LEU A 143 -7.64 0.84 -4.56
CA LEU A 143 -7.13 1.18 -5.89
C LEU A 143 -6.92 -0.09 -6.71
N ASP A 144 -7.24 -0.01 -7.98
CA ASP A 144 -6.96 -1.05 -8.96
C ASP A 144 -6.48 -0.39 -10.26
N SER A 145 -5.33 -0.81 -10.76
CA SER A 145 -4.75 -0.22 -11.98
C SER A 145 -5.57 -0.50 -13.23
N SER A 146 -6.45 -1.49 -13.19
CA SER A 146 -7.42 -1.73 -14.27
C SER A 146 -8.61 -0.74 -14.25
N ARG A 147 -8.66 0.11 -13.23
CA ARG A 147 -9.66 1.18 -13.07
C ARG A 147 -11.10 0.67 -12.93
N ILE A 148 -11.26 -0.48 -12.31
CA ILE A 148 -12.58 -1.03 -11.97
C ILE A 148 -13.13 -0.47 -10.66
N LEU A 149 -12.31 0.33 -9.97
CA LEU A 149 -12.66 1.00 -8.72
C LEU A 149 -12.53 2.50 -8.89
#